data_f9f5d7729d28ec34d08303bf4b18a1a5
#
_entry.id   f9f5d7729d28ec34d08303bf4b18a1a5
#
_cell.length_a   1.000
_cell.length_b   1.000
_cell.length_c   1.000
_cell.angle_alpha   90.00
_cell.angle_beta   90.00
_cell.angle_gamma   90.00
#
_symmetry.space_group_name_H-M   'P 1'
#
loop_
_entity.id
_entity.type
_entity.pdbx_description
1 polymer ?
#
loop_
_entity_poly.entity_id
_entity_poly.type
_entity_poly.pdbx_seq_one_letter_code
_entity_poly.pdbx_strand_id
1 'polypeptide(L)'
;MENSKKVYVGMSADMIHPGHLNIIREAAKLGCVTVGVLTDAAIASYKRLPYLDYNQRSEIVRSLKGVDNVVPQETLDYVPNLERLKPDFVVHGDDWMQGVQSNVRNRVIECLKQWGGKVVDIAYTKGFSSSAENERLKEIGTTPEIRQKRLRRLINAKKIVRILESHNGLTGLIAENVSVIVNGVKHEFDGMWSSCLLYTSPSPRD
;
A
#
# COMPACT_ATOMS: atom_id res chain seq x y z
N MET A 1 -27.70 -23.74 8.56
CA MET A 1 -26.86 -22.54 8.29
C MET A 1 -26.30 -22.73 6.91
N GLU A 2 -26.79 -21.95 5.94
CA GLU A 2 -26.21 -21.96 4.60
C GLU A 2 -24.71 -21.64 4.70
N ASN A 3 -23.92 -22.45 4.03
CA ASN A 3 -22.47 -22.31 4.00
C ASN A 3 -22.13 -21.04 3.20
N SER A 4 -22.15 -19.87 3.85
CA SER A 4 -21.86 -18.58 3.21
C SER A 4 -20.49 -18.67 2.56
N LYS A 5 -20.40 -18.38 1.25
CA LYS A 5 -19.15 -18.40 0.51
C LYS A 5 -18.16 -17.42 1.10
N LYS A 6 -16.89 -17.78 1.13
CA LYS A 6 -15.80 -16.96 1.64
C LYS A 6 -15.22 -16.10 0.53
N VAL A 7 -15.09 -14.81 0.77
CA VAL A 7 -14.56 -13.85 -0.18
C VAL A 7 -13.32 -13.18 0.42
N TYR A 8 -12.25 -13.09 -0.34
CA TYR A 8 -11.02 -12.41 0.06
C TYR A 8 -10.77 -11.18 -0.81
N VAL A 9 -10.42 -10.07 -0.15
CA VAL A 9 -10.04 -8.80 -0.81
C VAL A 9 -8.72 -8.33 -0.21
N GLY A 10 -7.68 -8.16 -1.02
CA GLY A 10 -6.40 -7.57 -0.57
C GLY A 10 -6.33 -6.09 -0.90
N MET A 11 -5.89 -5.26 0.05
CA MET A 11 -5.72 -3.83 -0.20
C MET A 11 -4.69 -3.17 0.73
N SER A 12 -4.10 -2.07 0.27
CA SER A 12 -3.23 -1.23 1.12
C SER A 12 -4.02 -0.33 2.06
N ALA A 13 -5.20 0.12 1.65
CA ALA A 13 -6.13 0.96 2.42
C ALA A 13 -5.48 2.26 2.97
N ASP A 14 -4.48 2.82 2.26
CA ASP A 14 -3.81 4.05 2.68
C ASP A 14 -4.78 5.23 2.66
N MET A 15 -5.54 5.32 1.58
CA MET A 15 -6.68 6.22 1.44
C MET A 15 -7.87 5.44 0.90
N ILE A 16 -8.94 5.40 1.68
CA ILE A 16 -10.19 4.81 1.23
C ILE A 16 -10.89 5.80 0.29
N HIS A 17 -11.21 5.33 -0.90
CA HIS A 17 -11.91 6.10 -1.93
C HIS A 17 -13.03 5.26 -2.57
N PRO A 18 -13.92 5.86 -3.37
CA PRO A 18 -15.07 5.16 -3.97
C PRO A 18 -14.73 3.85 -4.68
N GLY A 19 -13.55 3.74 -5.28
CA GLY A 19 -13.08 2.49 -5.91
C GLY A 19 -12.96 1.33 -4.93
N HIS A 20 -12.39 1.56 -3.73
CA HIS A 20 -12.32 0.54 -2.68
C HIS A 20 -13.72 0.14 -2.19
N LEU A 21 -14.62 1.13 -2.01
CA LEU A 21 -16.01 0.86 -1.58
C LEU A 21 -16.77 0.05 -2.63
N ASN A 22 -16.51 0.29 -3.92
CA ASN A 22 -17.11 -0.48 -4.99
C ASN A 22 -16.66 -1.96 -4.94
N ILE A 23 -15.35 -2.20 -4.80
CA ILE A 23 -14.80 -3.56 -4.67
C ILE A 23 -15.43 -4.29 -3.48
N ILE A 24 -15.51 -3.65 -2.28
CA ILE A 24 -16.10 -4.25 -1.09
C ILE A 24 -17.60 -4.54 -1.31
N ARG A 25 -18.32 -3.62 -1.94
CA ARG A 25 -19.76 -3.79 -2.23
C ARG A 25 -20.02 -4.97 -3.16
N GLU A 26 -19.22 -5.13 -4.21
CA GLU A 26 -19.34 -6.26 -5.13
C GLU A 26 -18.90 -7.57 -4.45
N ALA A 27 -17.84 -7.54 -3.65
CA ALA A 27 -17.42 -8.69 -2.85
C ALA A 27 -18.52 -9.17 -1.88
N ALA A 28 -19.19 -8.23 -1.19
CA ALA A 28 -20.26 -8.54 -0.24
C ALA A 28 -21.50 -9.21 -0.88
N LYS A 29 -21.70 -9.04 -2.19
CA LYS A 29 -22.76 -9.77 -2.93
C LYS A 29 -22.41 -11.26 -3.11
N LEU A 30 -21.14 -11.62 -3.03
CA LEU A 30 -20.66 -12.98 -3.27
C LEU A 30 -20.59 -13.82 -1.99
N GLY A 31 -20.48 -13.20 -0.81
CA GLY A 31 -20.42 -13.93 0.46
C GLY A 31 -19.81 -13.11 1.59
N CYS A 32 -19.28 -13.82 2.60
CA CYS A 32 -18.61 -13.26 3.76
C CYS A 32 -17.23 -12.70 3.38
N VAL A 33 -17.02 -11.39 3.56
CA VAL A 33 -15.83 -10.67 3.09
C VAL A 33 -14.77 -10.60 4.17
N THR A 34 -13.63 -11.19 3.89
CA THR A 34 -12.40 -11.01 4.66
C THR A 34 -11.44 -10.11 3.89
N VAL A 35 -11.06 -8.98 4.50
CA VAL A 35 -10.11 -8.05 3.89
C VAL A 35 -8.72 -8.28 4.46
N GLY A 36 -7.75 -8.56 3.57
CA GLY A 36 -6.32 -8.57 3.87
C GLY A 36 -5.75 -7.16 3.74
N VAL A 37 -5.45 -6.51 4.87
CA VAL A 37 -4.82 -5.19 4.88
C VAL A 37 -3.30 -5.37 4.88
N LEU A 38 -2.62 -4.80 3.87
CA LEU A 38 -1.16 -4.85 3.77
C LEU A 38 -0.51 -4.19 4.99
N THR A 39 0.44 -4.87 5.62
CA THR A 39 1.24 -4.31 6.71
C THR A 39 2.14 -3.18 6.21
N ASP A 40 2.64 -2.34 7.12
CA ASP A 40 3.58 -1.26 6.75
C ASP A 40 4.86 -1.83 6.09
N ALA A 41 5.33 -2.99 6.56
CA ALA A 41 6.47 -3.69 5.98
C ALA A 41 6.18 -4.19 4.56
N ALA A 42 5.00 -4.77 4.33
CA ALA A 42 4.57 -5.21 3.00
C ALA A 42 4.51 -4.03 2.01
N ILE A 43 3.93 -2.90 2.42
CA ILE A 43 3.86 -1.69 1.59
C ILE A 43 5.25 -1.12 1.33
N ALA A 44 6.10 -1.03 2.36
CA ALA A 44 7.45 -0.48 2.24
C ALA A 44 8.37 -1.28 1.30
N SER A 45 8.01 -2.53 0.98
CA SER A 45 8.76 -3.38 0.05
C SER A 45 8.67 -2.93 -1.42
N TYR A 46 7.61 -2.20 -1.80
CA TYR A 46 7.36 -1.82 -3.20
C TYR A 46 6.99 -0.35 -3.42
N LYS A 47 6.61 0.38 -2.38
CA LYS A 47 6.30 1.82 -2.45
C LYS A 47 6.60 2.52 -1.13
N ARG A 48 6.40 3.84 -1.09
CA ARG A 48 6.55 4.64 0.13
C ARG A 48 5.56 4.21 1.21
N LEU A 49 5.96 4.39 2.48
CA LEU A 49 5.07 4.13 3.62
C LEU A 49 3.76 4.91 3.50
N PRO A 50 2.64 4.29 3.87
CA PRO A 50 1.34 4.93 3.92
C PRO A 50 1.31 6.05 4.97
N TYR A 51 0.36 6.97 4.85
CA TYR A 51 0.14 8.04 5.83
C TYR A 51 -0.30 7.46 7.18
N LEU A 52 -1.29 6.58 7.15
CA LEU A 52 -1.79 5.87 8.34
C LEU A 52 -0.98 4.60 8.56
N ASP A 53 -0.73 4.25 9.81
CA ASP A 53 -0.11 2.98 10.15
C ASP A 53 -1.09 1.81 9.97
N TYR A 54 -0.55 0.57 10.06
CA TYR A 54 -1.35 -0.64 9.87
C TYR A 54 -2.59 -0.68 10.79
N ASN A 55 -2.44 -0.30 12.06
CA ASN A 55 -3.55 -0.38 13.02
C ASN A 55 -4.67 0.59 12.65
N GLN A 56 -4.32 1.83 12.30
CA GLN A 56 -5.26 2.86 11.87
C GLN A 56 -5.99 2.43 10.59
N ARG A 57 -5.26 1.92 9.60
CA ARG A 57 -5.85 1.45 8.33
C ARG A 57 -6.77 0.25 8.54
N SER A 58 -6.37 -0.70 9.39
CA SER A 58 -7.16 -1.89 9.71
C SER A 58 -8.45 -1.52 10.46
N GLU A 59 -8.40 -0.52 11.35
CA GLU A 59 -9.59 -0.04 12.06
C GLU A 59 -10.60 0.62 11.12
N ILE A 60 -10.11 1.46 10.19
CA ILE A 60 -10.98 2.07 9.17
C ILE A 60 -11.63 0.97 8.32
N VAL A 61 -10.85 0.01 7.82
CA VAL A 61 -11.38 -1.07 6.98
C VAL A 61 -12.42 -1.91 7.73
N ARG A 62 -12.16 -2.22 9.01
CA ARG A 62 -13.09 -2.99 9.85
C ARG A 62 -14.43 -2.29 10.02
N SER A 63 -14.44 -0.95 9.98
CA SER A 63 -15.65 -0.13 10.11
C SER A 63 -16.42 0.04 8.80
N LEU A 64 -15.91 -0.47 7.67
CA LEU A 64 -16.59 -0.35 6.39
C LEU A 64 -17.77 -1.34 6.31
N LYS A 65 -18.91 -0.85 5.84
CA LYS A 65 -20.09 -1.69 5.59
C LYS A 65 -19.77 -2.73 4.52
N GLY A 66 -20.02 -4.01 4.82
CA GLY A 66 -19.77 -5.13 3.92
C GLY A 66 -18.44 -5.84 4.16
N VAL A 67 -17.68 -5.43 5.19
CA VAL A 67 -16.50 -6.14 5.68
C VAL A 67 -16.88 -6.94 6.91
N ASP A 68 -16.66 -8.24 6.88
CA ASP A 68 -16.96 -9.14 8.00
C ASP A 68 -15.71 -9.40 8.86
N ASN A 69 -14.53 -9.52 8.22
CA ASN A 69 -13.27 -9.79 8.89
C ASN A 69 -12.12 -8.98 8.30
N VAL A 70 -11.14 -8.65 9.13
CA VAL A 70 -9.88 -8.02 8.71
C VAL A 70 -8.70 -8.84 9.22
N VAL A 71 -7.77 -9.15 8.32
CA VAL A 71 -6.55 -9.91 8.63
C VAL A 71 -5.31 -9.18 8.10
N PRO A 72 -4.13 -9.36 8.72
CA PRO A 72 -2.91 -8.82 8.16
C PRO A 72 -2.53 -9.55 6.87
N GLN A 73 -2.03 -8.78 5.89
CA GLN A 73 -1.34 -9.29 4.72
C GLN A 73 0.11 -8.84 4.77
N GLU A 74 1.00 -9.75 5.12
CA GLU A 74 2.39 -9.45 5.45
C GLU A 74 3.29 -9.25 4.23
N THR A 75 2.82 -9.69 3.06
CA THR A 75 3.54 -9.58 1.78
C THR A 75 2.58 -9.16 0.66
N LEU A 76 3.14 -8.74 -0.48
CA LEU A 76 2.34 -8.53 -1.71
C LEU A 76 1.74 -9.83 -2.25
N ASP A 77 2.35 -10.95 -1.93
CA ASP A 77 1.86 -12.26 -2.30
C ASP A 77 0.64 -12.64 -1.45
N TYR A 78 -0.46 -12.95 -2.09
CA TYR A 78 -1.71 -13.33 -1.40
C TYR A 78 -1.72 -14.79 -0.94
N VAL A 79 -0.88 -15.64 -1.55
CA VAL A 79 -0.89 -17.09 -1.35
C VAL A 79 -0.90 -17.50 0.12
N PRO A 80 -0.08 -16.93 1.03
CA PRO A 80 -0.10 -17.33 2.45
C PRO A 80 -1.46 -17.17 3.12
N ASN A 81 -2.16 -16.05 2.83
CA ASN A 81 -3.50 -15.84 3.38
C ASN A 81 -4.54 -16.73 2.68
N LEU A 82 -4.41 -16.95 1.36
CA LEU A 82 -5.34 -17.78 0.60
C LEU A 82 -5.28 -19.25 1.05
N GLU A 83 -4.09 -19.81 1.26
CA GLU A 83 -3.92 -21.17 1.76
C GLU A 83 -4.53 -21.38 3.15
N ARG A 84 -4.39 -20.37 4.01
CA ARG A 84 -4.95 -20.38 5.37
C ARG A 84 -6.47 -20.25 5.39
N LEU A 85 -7.04 -19.36 4.56
CA LEU A 85 -8.47 -18.99 4.59
C LEU A 85 -9.32 -19.83 3.64
N LYS A 86 -8.71 -20.32 2.56
CA LYS A 86 -9.34 -21.06 1.46
C LYS A 86 -10.63 -20.39 0.97
N PRO A 87 -10.55 -19.15 0.43
CA PRO A 87 -11.73 -18.44 -0.02
C PRO A 87 -12.28 -19.05 -1.32
N ASP A 88 -13.60 -18.98 -1.50
CA ASP A 88 -14.26 -19.34 -2.76
C ASP A 88 -13.98 -18.29 -3.85
N PHE A 89 -13.85 -17.01 -3.44
CA PHE A 89 -13.57 -15.90 -4.34
C PHE A 89 -12.45 -15.02 -3.82
N VAL A 90 -11.60 -14.56 -4.76
CA VAL A 90 -10.70 -13.42 -4.55
C VAL A 90 -11.20 -12.31 -5.44
N VAL A 91 -11.53 -11.15 -4.85
CA VAL A 91 -12.05 -9.98 -5.57
C VAL A 91 -10.99 -8.88 -5.56
N HIS A 92 -10.72 -8.32 -6.74
CA HIS A 92 -9.76 -7.23 -6.92
C HIS A 92 -10.21 -6.28 -8.04
N GLY A 93 -9.65 -5.06 -8.07
CA GLY A 93 -9.77 -4.19 -9.24
C GLY A 93 -9.02 -4.77 -10.44
N ASP A 94 -9.41 -4.43 -11.64
CA ASP A 94 -8.78 -4.91 -12.89
C ASP A 94 -7.38 -4.28 -13.13
N ASP A 95 -6.96 -3.31 -12.30
CA ASP A 95 -5.65 -2.66 -12.32
C ASP A 95 -4.47 -3.63 -12.11
N TRP A 96 -4.68 -4.77 -11.45
CA TRP A 96 -3.64 -5.79 -11.27
C TRP A 96 -3.41 -6.70 -12.49
N MET A 97 -4.19 -6.53 -13.55
CA MET A 97 -4.00 -7.26 -14.80
C MET A 97 -2.72 -6.83 -15.55
N GLN A 98 -2.15 -5.68 -15.20
CA GLN A 98 -0.98 -5.09 -15.84
C GLN A 98 0.15 -4.79 -14.83
N GLY A 99 1.39 -4.73 -15.33
CA GLY A 99 2.55 -4.34 -14.53
C GLY A 99 3.02 -5.43 -13.55
N VAL A 100 3.62 -5.00 -12.45
CA VAL A 100 4.22 -5.88 -11.42
C VAL A 100 3.21 -6.82 -10.77
N GLN A 101 1.96 -6.39 -10.69
CA GLN A 101 0.90 -7.15 -10.02
C GLN A 101 0.33 -8.28 -10.88
N SER A 102 0.61 -8.33 -12.19
CA SER A 102 0.16 -9.42 -13.06
C SER A 102 0.70 -10.79 -12.62
N ASN A 103 1.94 -10.83 -12.14
CA ASN A 103 2.55 -12.03 -11.58
C ASN A 103 1.83 -12.50 -10.30
N VAL A 104 1.42 -11.56 -9.45
CA VAL A 104 0.65 -11.86 -8.24
C VAL A 104 -0.70 -12.46 -8.62
N ARG A 105 -1.40 -11.88 -9.59
CA ARG A 105 -2.68 -12.38 -10.09
C ARG A 105 -2.57 -13.83 -10.59
N ASN A 106 -1.55 -14.15 -11.38
CA ASN A 106 -1.34 -15.51 -11.88
C ASN A 106 -1.14 -16.52 -10.74
N ARG A 107 -0.33 -16.16 -9.74
CA ARG A 107 -0.12 -16.99 -8.54
C ARG A 107 -1.41 -17.20 -7.75
N VAL A 108 -2.23 -16.17 -7.62
CA VAL A 108 -3.55 -16.25 -6.98
C VAL A 108 -4.44 -17.24 -7.73
N ILE A 109 -4.51 -17.16 -9.06
CA ILE A 109 -5.30 -18.08 -9.89
C ILE A 109 -4.84 -19.53 -9.70
N GLU A 110 -3.52 -19.77 -9.72
CA GLU A 110 -2.98 -21.12 -9.53
C GLU A 110 -3.26 -21.67 -8.14
N CYS A 111 -3.11 -20.82 -7.11
CA CYS A 111 -3.42 -21.19 -5.75
C CYS A 111 -4.91 -21.56 -5.59
N LEU A 112 -5.82 -20.74 -6.10
CA LEU A 112 -7.27 -20.98 -6.02
C LEU A 112 -7.73 -22.26 -6.71
N LYS A 113 -7.05 -22.68 -7.78
CA LYS A 113 -7.37 -23.94 -8.50
C LYS A 113 -7.30 -25.16 -7.58
N GLN A 114 -6.48 -25.14 -6.54
CA GLN A 114 -6.29 -26.27 -5.60
C GLN A 114 -7.58 -26.65 -4.86
N TRP A 115 -8.51 -25.72 -4.68
CA TRP A 115 -9.81 -25.95 -4.01
C TRP A 115 -11.01 -25.44 -4.78
N GLY A 116 -10.84 -25.09 -6.07
CA GLY A 116 -11.94 -24.66 -6.94
C GLY A 116 -12.38 -23.20 -6.75
N GLY A 117 -11.58 -22.38 -6.08
CA GLY A 117 -11.83 -20.95 -5.93
C GLY A 117 -11.66 -20.18 -7.25
N LYS A 118 -12.19 -18.96 -7.31
CA LYS A 118 -12.19 -18.12 -8.52
C LYS A 118 -11.75 -16.69 -8.23
N VAL A 119 -11.10 -16.06 -9.21
CA VAL A 119 -10.84 -14.61 -9.22
C VAL A 119 -12.02 -13.89 -9.85
N VAL A 120 -12.41 -12.77 -9.26
CA VAL A 120 -13.42 -11.83 -9.77
C VAL A 120 -12.76 -10.46 -9.91
N ASP A 121 -12.58 -10.03 -11.15
CA ASP A 121 -12.02 -8.72 -11.48
C ASP A 121 -13.16 -7.69 -11.56
N ILE A 122 -13.04 -6.60 -10.81
CA ILE A 122 -14.02 -5.50 -10.82
C ILE A 122 -13.45 -4.35 -11.65
N ALA A 123 -14.26 -3.85 -12.57
CA ALA A 123 -13.86 -2.74 -13.43
C ALA A 123 -13.43 -1.52 -12.59
N TYR A 124 -12.31 -0.92 -12.98
CA TYR A 124 -11.74 0.24 -12.31
C TYR A 124 -12.70 1.43 -12.29
N THR A 125 -12.90 2.02 -11.14
CA THR A 125 -13.73 3.21 -10.98
C THR A 125 -12.94 4.44 -11.47
N LYS A 126 -13.27 4.95 -12.66
CA LYS A 126 -12.57 6.09 -13.28
C LYS A 126 -12.57 7.32 -12.37
N GLY A 127 -11.45 8.03 -12.35
CA GLY A 127 -11.31 9.30 -11.64
C GLY A 127 -10.80 9.23 -10.19
N PHE A 128 -10.57 8.04 -9.66
CA PHE A 128 -10.04 7.85 -8.30
C PHE A 128 -8.85 6.90 -8.30
N SER A 129 -7.69 7.38 -7.86
CA SER A 129 -6.52 6.52 -7.61
C SER A 129 -5.80 6.98 -6.35
N SER A 130 -5.41 6.03 -5.51
CA SER A 130 -4.59 6.32 -4.33
C SER A 130 -3.29 7.06 -4.67
N SER A 131 -2.73 6.84 -5.85
CA SER A 131 -1.51 7.50 -6.30
C SER A 131 -1.72 8.98 -6.58
N ALA A 132 -2.82 9.36 -7.26
CA ALA A 132 -3.14 10.76 -7.55
C ALA A 132 -3.49 11.54 -6.27
N GLU A 133 -4.20 10.91 -5.34
CA GLU A 133 -4.52 11.53 -4.06
C GLU A 133 -3.27 11.69 -3.17
N ASN A 134 -2.34 10.72 -3.19
CA ASN A 134 -1.07 10.83 -2.49
C ASN A 134 -0.18 11.96 -3.03
N GLU A 135 -0.20 12.25 -4.33
CA GLU A 135 0.49 13.42 -4.90
C GLU A 135 -0.11 14.74 -4.36
N ARG A 136 -1.43 14.86 -4.32
CA ARG A 136 -2.11 16.04 -3.76
C ARG A 136 -1.81 16.23 -2.27
N LEU A 137 -1.73 15.16 -1.50
CA LEU A 137 -1.37 15.23 -0.07
C LEU A 137 0.08 15.66 0.16
N LYS A 138 0.99 15.38 -0.77
CA LYS A 138 2.36 15.91 -0.70
C LYS A 138 2.39 17.44 -0.78
N GLU A 139 1.53 18.04 -1.58
CA GLU A 139 1.42 19.50 -1.73
C GLU A 139 0.86 20.15 -0.46
N ILE A 140 -0.09 19.50 0.22
CA ILE A 140 -0.72 20.02 1.45
C ILE A 140 0.20 19.84 2.67
N GLY A 141 1.12 18.88 2.61
CA GLY A 141 2.00 18.52 3.72
C GLY A 141 1.35 17.61 4.76
N THR A 142 2.13 17.22 5.76
CA THR A 142 1.70 16.33 6.85
C THR A 142 1.79 17.03 8.20
N THR A 143 1.00 16.58 9.17
CA THR A 143 1.06 17.13 10.54
C THR A 143 2.44 16.87 11.18
N PRO A 144 2.89 17.70 12.13
CA PRO A 144 4.15 17.50 12.85
C PRO A 144 4.28 16.10 13.44
N GLU A 145 3.21 15.55 14.01
CA GLU A 145 3.18 14.22 14.65
C GLU A 145 3.47 13.11 13.64
N ILE A 146 2.91 13.19 12.45
CA ILE A 146 3.15 12.22 11.37
C ILE A 146 4.62 12.30 10.94
N ARG A 147 5.16 13.51 10.76
CA ARG A 147 6.57 13.72 10.37
C ARG A 147 7.54 13.17 11.41
N GLN A 148 7.32 13.46 12.69
CA GLN A 148 8.20 13.00 13.79
C GLN A 148 8.23 11.47 13.91
N LYS A 149 7.10 10.79 13.67
CA LYS A 149 7.01 9.32 13.75
C LYS A 149 7.53 8.62 12.49
N ARG A 150 7.70 9.33 11.37
CA ARG A 150 7.99 8.71 10.06
C ARG A 150 9.30 7.91 10.04
N LEU A 151 10.38 8.47 10.58
CA LEU A 151 11.67 7.76 10.63
C LEU A 151 11.58 6.47 11.45
N ARG A 152 10.92 6.50 12.59
CA ARG A 152 10.70 5.30 13.43
C ARG A 152 9.90 4.23 12.68
N ARG A 153 8.86 4.63 11.99
CA ARG A 153 8.05 3.71 11.16
C ARG A 153 8.86 3.11 10.03
N LEU A 154 9.71 3.90 9.35
CA LEU A 154 10.62 3.41 8.31
C LEU A 154 11.59 2.35 8.85
N ILE A 155 12.24 2.62 9.97
CA ILE A 155 13.17 1.68 10.62
C ILE A 155 12.45 0.37 11.00
N ASN A 156 11.23 0.44 11.48
CA ASN A 156 10.45 -0.75 11.85
C ASN A 156 9.94 -1.53 10.64
N ALA A 157 9.67 -0.85 9.50
CA ALA A 157 9.08 -1.46 8.32
C ALA A 157 10.10 -1.99 7.32
N LYS A 158 11.32 -1.45 7.30
CA LYS A 158 12.36 -1.78 6.33
C LYS A 158 13.60 -2.38 6.99
N LYS A 159 14.18 -3.39 6.38
CA LYS A 159 15.50 -3.93 6.80
C LYS A 159 16.62 -2.94 6.58
N ILE A 160 16.52 -2.09 5.55
CA ILE A 160 17.50 -1.06 5.18
C ILE A 160 16.72 0.21 4.84
N VAL A 161 17.04 1.31 5.53
CA VAL A 161 16.56 2.66 5.23
C VAL A 161 17.66 3.39 4.46
N ARG A 162 17.34 3.89 3.27
CA ARG A 162 18.29 4.57 2.38
C ARG A 162 18.13 6.08 2.54
N ILE A 163 19.16 6.71 3.06
CA ILE A 163 19.21 8.17 3.26
C ILE A 163 20.29 8.75 2.37
N LEU A 164 19.98 9.77 1.58
CA LEU A 164 20.96 10.51 0.80
C LEU A 164 21.33 11.80 1.50
N GLU A 165 22.62 12.12 1.55
CA GLU A 165 23.08 13.40 2.10
C GLU A 165 22.76 14.54 1.14
N SER A 166 22.28 15.66 1.69
CA SER A 166 21.95 16.88 0.96
C SER A 166 22.72 18.07 1.53
N HIS A 167 23.43 18.78 0.68
CA HIS A 167 24.31 19.92 1.03
C HIS A 167 23.66 21.28 0.72
N ASN A 168 22.64 21.30 -0.15
CA ASN A 168 21.93 22.51 -0.57
C ASN A 168 20.57 22.16 -1.20
N GLY A 169 19.81 23.17 -1.59
CA GLY A 169 18.48 22.96 -2.16
C GLY A 169 18.46 22.12 -3.44
N LEU A 170 19.47 22.24 -4.30
CA LEU A 170 19.57 21.44 -5.53
C LEU A 170 19.78 19.97 -5.22
N THR A 171 20.72 19.64 -4.34
CA THR A 171 20.97 18.25 -3.93
C THR A 171 19.77 17.66 -3.17
N GLY A 172 19.01 18.48 -2.45
CA GLY A 172 17.74 18.12 -1.85
C GLY A 172 16.68 17.74 -2.88
N LEU A 173 16.52 18.54 -3.93
CA LEU A 173 15.61 18.25 -5.04
C LEU A 173 16.00 16.97 -5.79
N ILE A 174 17.30 16.73 -5.99
CA ILE A 174 17.80 15.49 -6.59
C ILE A 174 17.43 14.31 -5.70
N ALA A 175 17.71 14.37 -4.39
CA ALA A 175 17.41 13.32 -3.44
C ALA A 175 15.91 12.96 -3.40
N GLU A 176 15.05 13.97 -3.53
CA GLU A 176 13.58 13.78 -3.52
C GLU A 176 13.07 13.14 -4.80
N ASN A 177 13.62 13.49 -5.96
CA ASN A 177 13.07 13.11 -7.26
C ASN A 177 13.80 11.95 -7.95
N VAL A 178 15.02 11.60 -7.53
CA VAL A 178 15.75 10.50 -8.13
C VAL A 178 15.09 9.16 -7.83
N SER A 179 14.90 8.38 -8.89
CA SER A 179 14.35 7.03 -8.76
C SER A 179 14.91 6.13 -9.84
N VAL A 180 14.90 4.82 -9.58
CA VAL A 180 15.30 3.78 -10.54
C VAL A 180 14.24 2.67 -10.53
N ILE A 181 13.97 2.10 -11.70
CA ILE A 181 13.05 0.97 -11.84
C ILE A 181 13.90 -0.30 -11.95
N VAL A 182 13.73 -1.22 -11.01
CA VAL A 182 14.37 -2.53 -11.01
C VAL A 182 13.28 -3.60 -10.94
N ASN A 183 13.24 -4.50 -11.91
CA ASN A 183 12.21 -5.54 -12.01
C ASN A 183 10.76 -5.00 -11.93
N GLY A 184 10.53 -3.82 -12.52
CA GLY A 184 9.22 -3.15 -12.51
C GLY A 184 8.87 -2.44 -11.18
N VAL A 185 9.72 -2.51 -10.17
CA VAL A 185 9.54 -1.82 -8.89
C VAL A 185 10.33 -0.51 -8.90
N LYS A 186 9.67 0.59 -8.56
CA LYS A 186 10.31 1.90 -8.41
C LYS A 186 11.03 1.96 -7.07
N HIS A 187 12.32 2.23 -7.11
CA HIS A 187 13.17 2.44 -5.95
C HIS A 187 13.54 3.92 -5.82
N GLU A 188 13.38 4.45 -4.62
CA GLU A 188 13.69 5.84 -4.24
C GLU A 188 14.47 5.85 -2.94
N PHE A 189 15.06 6.99 -2.59
CA PHE A 189 15.55 7.21 -1.24
C PHE A 189 14.38 7.38 -0.27
N ASP A 190 14.56 6.89 0.95
CA ASP A 190 13.53 6.96 2.01
C ASP A 190 13.50 8.30 2.71
N GLY A 191 14.60 9.06 2.58
CA GLY A 191 14.75 10.38 3.14
C GLY A 191 16.07 11.02 2.74
N MET A 192 16.30 12.23 3.23
CA MET A 192 17.54 12.94 3.06
C MET A 192 18.10 13.38 4.42
N TRP A 193 19.41 13.46 4.50
CA TRP A 193 20.15 13.98 5.63
C TRP A 193 20.65 15.37 5.28
N SER A 194 20.26 16.39 6.03
CA SER A 194 20.80 17.73 5.87
C SER A 194 22.19 17.81 6.52
N SER A 195 23.21 18.06 5.71
CA SER A 195 24.59 18.15 6.17
C SER A 195 24.83 19.38 7.05
N CYS A 196 25.79 19.28 7.97
CA CYS A 196 26.21 20.40 8.82
C CYS A 196 26.72 21.61 8.00
N LEU A 197 27.17 21.42 6.76
CA LEU A 197 27.57 22.50 5.85
C LEU A 197 26.43 23.49 5.55
N LEU A 198 25.17 23.07 5.66
CA LEU A 198 24.03 23.98 5.54
C LEU A 198 23.92 24.97 6.71
N TYR A 199 24.46 24.60 7.88
CA TYR A 199 24.42 25.43 9.08
C TYR A 199 25.68 26.28 9.26
N THR A 200 26.78 25.96 8.56
CA THR A 200 28.07 26.66 8.64
C THR A 200 28.29 27.64 7.50
N SER A 201 27.39 27.70 6.52
CA SER A 201 27.42 28.75 5.49
C SER A 201 27.15 30.10 6.15
N PRO A 202 28.01 31.12 5.95
CA PRO A 202 27.70 32.45 6.44
C PRO A 202 26.34 32.94 5.98
N SER A 203 25.56 33.50 6.88
CA SER A 203 24.31 34.15 6.50
C SER A 203 24.63 35.33 5.58
N PRO A 204 23.87 35.57 4.50
CA PRO A 204 24.05 36.80 3.71
C PRO A 204 23.80 38.10 4.48
N ARG A 205 23.53 38.01 5.79
CA ARG A 205 23.24 39.12 6.69
C ARG A 205 24.34 39.38 7.71
N ASP A 206 25.42 38.60 7.69
CA ASP A 206 26.61 38.80 8.56
C ASP A 206 27.71 39.63 7.80
#